data_c8dcb37ba0ed8ee6c78ab0a948868a30
#
_entry.id   c8dcb37ba0ed8ee6c78ab0a948868a30
#
_cell.length_a   1.000
_cell.length_b   1.000
_cell.length_c   1.000
_cell.angle_alpha   90.00
_cell.angle_beta   90.00
_cell.angle_gamma   90.00
#
_symmetry.space_group_name_H-M   'P 1'
#
loop_
_entity.id
_entity.type
_entity.pdbx_description
1 polymer ?
#
loop_
_entity_poly.entity_id
_entity_poly.type
_entity_poly.pdbx_seq_one_letter_code
_entity_poly.pdbx_strand_id
1 'polypeptide(L)'
;AASDVYKRQIPYIGLEITTVTNTIAKENDIPKGVYIKEVKMDSPAMAAGLQSGDVITEIDGEAVISVDGYQTKLLSLTPGDVAEVTIQRQGNDGYTEIKCPVTVSVLQ
;
A
#
# COMPACT_ATOMS: atom_id res chain seq x y z
N ALA A 1 -13.49 20.68 21.42
CA ALA A 1 -13.31 19.68 22.39
C ALA A 1 -13.83 18.34 21.91
N ALA A 2 -15.07 17.99 22.20
CA ALA A 2 -15.60 16.72 21.75
C ALA A 2 -15.52 16.57 20.23
N SER A 3 -15.65 17.65 19.50
CA SER A 3 -15.58 17.63 18.05
C SER A 3 -14.22 17.19 17.53
N ASP A 4 -13.17 17.33 18.31
CA ASP A 4 -11.83 16.92 17.89
C ASP A 4 -11.74 15.41 17.71
N VAL A 5 -12.53 14.67 18.49
CA VAL A 5 -12.60 13.23 18.35
C VAL A 5 -13.13 12.84 16.97
N TYR A 6 -14.10 13.59 16.48
CA TYR A 6 -14.72 13.33 15.20
C TYR A 6 -13.87 13.80 14.04
N LYS A 7 -12.94 14.69 14.30
CA LYS A 7 -12.01 15.18 13.31
C LYS A 7 -10.79 14.32 13.18
N ARG A 8 -10.75 13.22 13.94
CA ARG A 8 -9.68 12.27 13.84
C ARG A 8 -9.62 11.73 12.42
N GLN A 9 -8.54 12.06 11.73
CA GLN A 9 -8.37 11.69 10.35
C GLN A 9 -7.68 10.34 10.26
N ILE A 10 -8.32 9.41 9.57
CA ILE A 10 -7.76 8.10 9.33
C ILE A 10 -7.11 8.14 7.95
N PRO A 11 -5.80 7.90 7.85
CA PRO A 11 -5.13 7.90 6.56
C PRO A 11 -5.75 6.85 5.63
N TYR A 12 -5.96 7.22 4.38
CA TYR A 12 -6.64 6.37 3.41
C TYR A 12 -5.91 6.38 2.07
N ILE A 13 -5.63 5.21 1.54
CA ILE A 13 -5.02 5.05 0.23
C ILE A 13 -5.97 4.35 -0.75
N GLY A 14 -6.82 3.45 -0.26
CA GLY A 14 -7.84 2.81 -1.09
C GLY A 14 -7.41 1.50 -1.71
N LEU A 15 -6.78 0.63 -0.91
CA LEU A 15 -6.33 -0.67 -1.36
C LEU A 15 -7.00 -1.79 -0.58
N GLU A 16 -7.31 -2.89 -1.26
CA GLU A 16 -7.55 -4.17 -0.62
C GLU A 16 -6.30 -5.01 -0.77
N ILE A 17 -5.78 -5.50 0.34
CA ILE A 17 -4.45 -6.12 0.40
C ILE A 17 -4.50 -7.44 1.18
N THR A 18 -3.47 -8.26 0.95
CA THR A 18 -3.25 -9.48 1.73
C THR A 18 -1.75 -9.69 1.90
N THR A 19 -1.37 -10.37 2.97
CA THR A 19 0.03 -10.70 3.22
C THR A 19 0.50 -11.80 2.27
N VAL A 20 1.68 -11.61 1.67
CA VAL A 20 2.33 -12.69 0.93
C VAL A 20 3.10 -13.54 1.92
N THR A 21 2.58 -14.74 2.22
CA THR A 21 3.23 -15.66 3.14
C THR A 21 4.49 -16.25 2.51
N ASN A 22 5.37 -16.81 3.35
CA ASN A 22 6.58 -17.47 2.83
C ASN A 22 6.24 -18.59 1.85
N THR A 23 5.19 -19.34 2.14
CA THR A 23 4.73 -20.44 1.28
C THR A 23 4.28 -19.93 -0.07
N ILE A 24 3.43 -18.89 -0.07
CA ILE A 24 2.91 -18.30 -1.31
C ILE A 24 4.06 -17.69 -2.12
N ALA A 25 4.99 -17.01 -1.45
CA ALA A 25 6.14 -16.40 -2.12
C ALA A 25 6.97 -17.45 -2.84
N LYS A 26 7.22 -18.58 -2.18
CA LYS A 26 8.01 -19.66 -2.76
C LYS A 26 7.29 -20.37 -3.91
N GLU A 27 6.00 -20.68 -3.72
CA GLU A 27 5.24 -21.46 -4.71
C GLU A 27 4.97 -20.68 -5.98
N ASN A 28 4.80 -19.35 -5.87
CA ASN A 28 4.39 -18.53 -6.99
C ASN A 28 5.47 -17.55 -7.45
N ASP A 29 6.65 -17.64 -6.85
CA ASP A 29 7.78 -16.77 -7.19
C ASP A 29 7.41 -15.29 -7.05
N ILE A 30 6.70 -14.96 -5.98
CA ILE A 30 6.22 -13.62 -5.68
C ILE A 30 7.12 -12.99 -4.61
N PRO A 31 7.55 -11.72 -4.77
CA PRO A 31 8.32 -11.05 -3.73
C PRO A 31 7.55 -10.99 -2.41
N LYS A 32 8.27 -11.03 -1.30
CA LYS A 32 7.66 -10.86 0.02
C LYS A 32 7.16 -9.44 0.17
N GLY A 33 5.96 -9.29 0.71
CA GLY A 33 5.37 -7.99 0.92
C GLY A 33 3.87 -8.09 1.05
N VAL A 34 3.20 -7.05 0.61
CA VAL A 34 1.74 -6.94 0.70
C VAL A 34 1.19 -6.95 -0.73
N TYR A 35 0.42 -7.99 -1.04
CA TYR A 35 -0.18 -8.14 -2.36
C TYR A 35 -1.43 -7.30 -2.49
N ILE A 36 -1.54 -6.53 -3.57
CA ILE A 36 -2.72 -5.71 -3.84
C ILE A 36 -3.75 -6.56 -4.55
N LYS A 37 -4.86 -6.82 -3.86
CA LYS A 37 -5.99 -7.59 -4.43
C LYS A 37 -6.85 -6.70 -5.30
N GLU A 38 -7.10 -5.47 -4.85
CA GLU A 38 -7.96 -4.53 -5.55
C GLU A 38 -7.56 -3.10 -5.22
N VAL A 39 -7.67 -2.22 -6.21
CA VAL A 39 -7.48 -0.78 -6.04
C VAL A 39 -8.86 -0.14 -6.16
N LYS A 40 -9.25 0.61 -5.13
CA LYS A 40 -10.57 1.25 -5.11
C LYS A 40 -10.65 2.35 -6.16
N MET A 41 -11.81 2.49 -6.78
CA MET A 41 -12.03 3.52 -7.78
C MET A 41 -11.95 4.91 -7.12
N ASP A 42 -11.37 5.85 -7.85
CA ASP A 42 -11.20 7.25 -7.40
C ASP A 42 -10.42 7.38 -6.10
N SER A 43 -9.55 6.43 -5.81
CA SER A 43 -8.70 6.45 -4.62
C SER A 43 -7.33 7.08 -4.90
N PRO A 44 -6.62 7.51 -3.85
CA PRO A 44 -5.23 7.96 -4.00
C PRO A 44 -4.33 6.89 -4.64
N ALA A 45 -4.57 5.61 -4.33
CA ALA A 45 -3.79 4.52 -4.92
C ALA A 45 -4.01 4.45 -6.43
N MET A 46 -5.24 4.59 -6.87
CA MET A 46 -5.54 4.59 -8.30
C MET A 46 -4.89 5.78 -9.00
N ALA A 47 -4.96 6.96 -8.40
CA ALA A 47 -4.35 8.16 -8.95
C ALA A 47 -2.84 8.04 -9.05
N ALA A 48 -2.22 7.28 -8.14
CA ALA A 48 -0.77 7.06 -8.13
C ALA A 48 -0.32 6.00 -9.14
N GLY A 49 -1.26 5.27 -9.74
CA GLY A 49 -0.93 4.25 -10.72
C GLY A 49 -0.75 2.86 -10.15
N LEU A 50 -1.14 2.63 -8.91
CA LEU A 50 -1.11 1.30 -8.31
C LEU A 50 -2.15 0.42 -8.98
N GLN A 51 -1.85 -0.86 -9.11
CA GLN A 51 -2.72 -1.82 -9.80
C GLN A 51 -2.86 -3.09 -9.00
N SER A 52 -3.99 -3.75 -9.20
CA SER A 52 -4.22 -5.10 -8.70
C SER A 52 -3.11 -6.02 -9.22
N GLY A 53 -2.55 -6.84 -8.35
CA GLY A 53 -1.42 -7.72 -8.69
C GLY A 53 -0.05 -7.17 -8.32
N ASP A 54 0.04 -5.89 -7.97
CA ASP A 54 1.29 -5.33 -7.48
C ASP A 54 1.57 -5.82 -6.06
N VAL A 55 2.85 -5.87 -5.70
CA VAL A 55 3.26 -6.24 -4.34
C VAL A 55 3.98 -5.05 -3.71
N ILE A 56 3.43 -4.54 -2.62
CA ILE A 56 4.06 -3.44 -1.87
C ILE A 56 5.18 -4.03 -1.03
N THR A 57 6.40 -3.52 -1.22
CA THR A 57 7.57 -3.98 -0.47
C THR A 57 8.09 -2.95 0.51
N GLU A 58 7.87 -1.67 0.24
CA GLU A 58 8.33 -0.58 1.10
C GLU A 58 7.36 0.60 1.04
N ILE A 59 7.33 1.36 2.13
CA ILE A 59 6.65 2.65 2.17
C ILE A 59 7.63 3.64 2.81
N ASP A 60 7.95 4.71 2.09
CA ASP A 60 8.93 5.73 2.53
C ASP A 60 10.27 5.12 2.92
N GLY A 61 10.70 4.09 2.20
CA GLY A 61 11.97 3.42 2.43
C GLY A 61 11.95 2.40 3.56
N GLU A 62 10.83 2.21 4.24
CA GLU A 62 10.69 1.22 5.30
C GLU A 62 10.03 -0.05 4.77
N ALA A 63 10.63 -1.18 5.05
CA ALA A 63 10.13 -2.48 4.57
C ALA A 63 8.75 -2.77 5.14
N VAL A 64 7.86 -3.25 4.28
CA VAL A 64 6.51 -3.67 4.64
C VAL A 64 6.34 -5.11 4.18
N ILE A 65 6.24 -6.03 5.12
CA ILE A 65 6.20 -7.46 4.81
C ILE A 65 4.88 -8.13 5.19
N SER A 66 3.95 -7.39 5.76
CA SER A 66 2.66 -7.95 6.16
C SER A 66 1.59 -6.87 6.15
N VAL A 67 0.33 -7.30 6.19
CA VAL A 67 -0.81 -6.38 6.30
C VAL A 67 -0.69 -5.56 7.58
N ASP A 68 -0.29 -6.20 8.69
CA ASP A 68 -0.12 -5.49 9.96
C ASP A 68 0.93 -4.38 9.84
N GLY A 69 2.07 -4.69 9.22
CA GLY A 69 3.12 -3.70 9.00
C GLY A 69 2.65 -2.56 8.09
N TYR A 70 1.90 -2.90 7.05
CA TYR A 70 1.32 -1.92 6.16
C TYR A 70 0.37 -0.97 6.91
N GLN A 71 -0.53 -1.53 7.72
CA GLN A 71 -1.50 -0.73 8.46
C GLN A 71 -0.82 0.16 9.49
N THR A 72 0.19 -0.37 10.19
CA THR A 72 0.96 0.41 11.15
C THR A 72 1.64 1.59 10.46
N LYS A 73 2.25 1.35 9.31
CA LYS A 73 2.90 2.42 8.57
C LYS A 73 1.88 3.44 8.05
N LEU A 74 0.77 2.96 7.52
CA LEU A 74 -0.29 3.83 7.01
C LEU A 74 -0.83 4.75 8.11
N LEU A 75 -1.08 4.20 9.30
CA LEU A 75 -1.59 4.98 10.42
C LEU A 75 -0.60 6.00 10.95
N SER A 76 0.68 5.85 10.64
CA SER A 76 1.70 6.83 11.02
C SER A 76 1.74 8.03 10.06
N LEU A 77 1.07 7.93 8.92
CA LEU A 77 1.06 9.00 7.92
C LEU A 77 -0.05 10.01 8.24
N THR A 78 0.16 11.23 7.79
CA THR A 78 -0.83 12.30 7.96
C THR A 78 -1.54 12.52 6.63
N PRO A 79 -2.88 12.61 6.61
CA PRO A 79 -3.59 12.95 5.38
C PRO A 79 -3.04 14.23 4.74
N GLY A 80 -2.82 14.19 3.45
CA GLY A 80 -2.17 15.26 2.72
C GLY A 80 -0.69 15.01 2.45
N ASP A 81 -0.07 14.10 3.19
CA ASP A 81 1.31 13.73 2.95
C ASP A 81 1.43 12.91 1.69
N VAL A 82 2.59 12.98 1.04
CA VAL A 82 2.91 12.10 -0.07
C VAL A 82 3.81 10.98 0.45
N ALA A 83 3.33 9.75 0.34
CA ALA A 83 4.09 8.57 0.74
C ALA A 83 4.66 7.92 -0.52
N GLU A 84 5.95 7.61 -0.50
CA GLU A 84 6.57 6.87 -1.60
C GLU A 84 6.34 5.38 -1.37
N VAL A 85 5.49 4.78 -2.18
CA VAL A 85 5.16 3.36 -2.10
C VAL A 85 5.99 2.63 -3.14
N THR A 86 6.85 1.73 -2.67
CA THR A 86 7.66 0.90 -3.55
C THR A 86 6.93 -0.42 -3.77
N ILE A 87 6.71 -0.75 -5.03
CA ILE A 87 6.02 -1.98 -5.41
C ILE A 87 6.88 -2.80 -6.35
N GLN A 88 6.54 -4.08 -6.44
CA GLN A 88 7.06 -4.97 -7.49
C GLN A 88 5.90 -5.31 -8.40
N ARG A 89 6.07 -5.01 -9.68
CA ARG A 89 5.03 -5.28 -10.68
C ARG A 89 5.47 -6.40 -11.59
N GLN A 90 4.59 -7.38 -11.77
CA GLN A 90 4.88 -8.52 -12.64
C GLN A 90 4.89 -8.08 -14.10
N GLY A 91 5.96 -8.46 -14.80
CA GLY A 91 6.11 -8.22 -16.23
C GLY A 91 6.53 -9.49 -16.92
N ASN A 92 6.93 -9.39 -18.20
CA ASN A 92 7.31 -10.54 -19.00
C ASN A 92 8.58 -11.23 -18.48
N ASP A 93 9.50 -10.45 -17.91
CA ASP A 93 10.79 -10.95 -17.43
C ASP A 93 10.85 -11.06 -15.91
N GLY A 94 9.69 -11.09 -15.23
CA GLY A 94 9.63 -11.17 -13.79
C GLY A 94 9.13 -9.86 -13.19
N TYR A 95 9.51 -9.60 -11.93
CA TYR A 95 9.03 -8.42 -11.21
C TYR A 95 9.97 -7.24 -11.39
N THR A 96 9.38 -6.05 -11.56
CA THR A 96 10.13 -4.80 -11.69
C THR A 96 9.76 -3.89 -10.53
N GLU A 97 10.76 -3.30 -9.89
CA GLU A 97 10.53 -2.34 -8.82
C GLU A 97 10.06 -1.01 -9.39
N ILE A 98 8.97 -0.51 -8.85
CA ILE A 98 8.39 0.77 -9.25
C ILE A 98 8.08 1.57 -7.99
N LYS A 99 8.44 2.84 -7.99
CA LYS A 99 8.13 3.75 -6.88
C LYS A 99 6.99 4.66 -7.28
N CYS A 100 5.92 4.61 -6.51
CA CYS A 100 4.72 5.39 -6.78
C CYS A 100 4.47 6.37 -5.64
N PRO A 101 4.51 7.68 -5.90
CA PRO A 101 4.13 8.65 -4.86
C PRO A 101 2.62 8.65 -4.72
N VAL A 102 2.13 8.38 -3.51
CA VAL A 102 0.70 8.33 -3.20
C VAL A 102 0.38 9.46 -2.23
N THR A 103 -0.55 10.33 -2.61
CA THR A 103 -1.02 11.37 -1.70
C THR A 103 -2.07 10.76 -0.78
N VAL A 104 -1.76 10.70 0.51
CA VAL A 104 -2.66 10.11 1.50
C VAL A 104 -3.89 10.97 1.66
N SER A 105 -5.06 10.36 1.64
CA SER A 105 -6.33 11.04 1.81
C SER A 105 -6.92 10.69 3.18
N VAL A 106 -8.18 11.07 3.39
CA VAL A 106 -8.90 10.81 4.63
C VAL A 106 -10.00 9.80 4.38
N LEU A 107 -10.07 8.79 5.23
CA LEU A 107 -11.16 7.83 5.20
C LEU A 107 -12.40 8.50 5.78
N GLN A 108 -13.46 8.51 5.01
CA GLN A 108 -14.74 9.11 5.41
C GLN A 108 -15.76 8.05 5.73
#